data_a4f528a072ba49d29910792d7b53629d
#
_entry.id   a4f528a072ba49d29910792d7b53629d
#
_cell.length_a   1.000
_cell.length_b   1.000
_cell.length_c   1.000
_cell.angle_alpha   90.00
_cell.angle_beta   90.00
_cell.angle_gamma   90.00
#
_symmetry.space_group_name_H-M   'P 1'
#
loop_
_entity.id
_entity.type
_entity.pdbx_description
1 polymer ?
#
loop_
_entity_poly.entity_id
_entity_poly.type
_entity_poly.pdbx_seq_one_letter_code
_entity_poly.pdbx_strand_id
1 'polypeptide(L)'
;KVNRIKAPDEMDYWKTVFAYCRGQARKFWMPTYRDDMKLAVAPSDATTTYTIEGTQYAEKIWPIITHRYIEIETASGIHRTQITGASVTGSNTIILLTTPLPTGAGWRSVSRISYLLPVRLNDDKVEWKHYGLESLLNLSIRTAEP
;
A
#
# COMPACT_ATOMS: atom_id res chain seq x y z
N LYS A 1 -6.75 -16.15 -4.21
CA LYS A 1 -7.77 -15.62 -3.29
C LYS A 1 -8.95 -15.13 -4.11
N VAL A 2 -10.15 -15.63 -3.82
CA VAL A 2 -11.38 -15.23 -4.51
C VAL A 2 -11.90 -13.99 -3.82
N ASN A 3 -11.98 -12.87 -4.53
CA ASN A 3 -12.60 -11.65 -4.03
C ASN A 3 -14.02 -11.55 -4.59
N ARG A 4 -14.96 -11.34 -3.69
CA ARG A 4 -16.37 -11.15 -4.03
C ARG A 4 -16.58 -9.67 -4.37
N ILE A 5 -17.00 -9.39 -5.59
CA ILE A 5 -17.31 -8.06 -6.07
C ILE A 5 -18.83 -7.87 -5.94
N LYS A 6 -19.23 -6.86 -5.19
CA LYS A 6 -20.66 -6.63 -4.88
C LYS A 6 -21.25 -5.41 -5.60
N ALA A 7 -20.40 -4.51 -6.07
CA ALA A 7 -20.83 -3.26 -6.71
C ALA A 7 -20.40 -3.22 -8.18
N PRO A 8 -21.22 -2.67 -9.10
CA PRO A 8 -20.86 -2.53 -10.51
C PRO A 8 -19.59 -1.70 -10.74
N ASP A 9 -19.39 -0.66 -9.98
CA ASP A 9 -18.23 0.23 -10.02
C ASP A 9 -16.93 -0.47 -9.62
N GLU A 10 -16.98 -1.42 -8.67
CA GLU A 10 -15.83 -2.27 -8.37
C GLU A 10 -15.45 -3.15 -9.57
N MET A 11 -16.43 -3.65 -10.30
CA MET A 11 -16.18 -4.45 -11.49
C MET A 11 -15.51 -3.62 -12.58
N ASP A 12 -15.97 -2.40 -12.83
CA ASP A 12 -15.41 -1.51 -13.85
C ASP A 12 -14.01 -1.03 -13.44
N TYR A 13 -13.77 -0.80 -12.15
CA TYR A 13 -12.43 -0.56 -11.62
C TYR A 13 -11.48 -1.72 -11.98
N TRP A 14 -11.85 -2.95 -11.67
CA TRP A 14 -11.01 -4.11 -11.97
C TRP A 14 -10.82 -4.35 -13.47
N LYS A 15 -11.83 -4.15 -14.30
CA LYS A 15 -11.68 -4.19 -15.77
C LYS A 15 -10.65 -3.16 -16.25
N THR A 16 -10.67 -1.95 -15.68
CA THR A 16 -9.71 -0.89 -15.98
C THR A 16 -8.30 -1.29 -15.56
N VAL A 17 -8.13 -1.85 -14.36
CA VAL A 17 -6.85 -2.38 -13.89
C VAL A 17 -6.32 -3.46 -14.84
N PHE A 18 -7.16 -4.39 -15.27
CA PHE A 18 -6.74 -5.45 -16.20
C PHE A 18 -6.37 -4.90 -17.57
N ALA A 19 -7.15 -3.97 -18.10
CA ALA A 19 -6.85 -3.30 -19.37
C ALA A 19 -5.52 -2.55 -19.29
N TYR A 20 -5.25 -1.89 -18.17
CA TYR A 20 -3.98 -1.22 -17.92
C TYR A 20 -2.81 -2.20 -17.84
N CYS A 21 -2.98 -3.29 -17.11
CA CYS A 21 -1.92 -4.29 -16.89
C CYS A 21 -1.58 -5.09 -18.16
N ARG A 22 -2.50 -5.16 -19.14
CA ARG A 22 -2.34 -5.98 -20.35
C ARG A 22 -1.83 -7.38 -20.02
N GLY A 23 -2.56 -8.07 -19.12
CA GLY A 23 -2.13 -9.34 -18.57
C GLY A 23 -0.87 -9.16 -17.71
N GLN A 24 0.16 -9.95 -17.98
CA GLN A 24 1.42 -9.91 -17.22
C GLN A 24 2.37 -8.77 -17.62
N ALA A 25 2.04 -7.97 -18.62
CA ALA A 25 2.98 -7.04 -19.24
C ALA A 25 3.35 -5.83 -18.36
N ARG A 26 2.44 -5.37 -17.52
CA ARG A 26 2.65 -4.20 -16.67
C ARG A 26 2.61 -4.52 -15.20
N LYS A 27 3.44 -3.80 -14.46
CA LYS A 27 3.47 -3.81 -13.00
C LYS A 27 2.46 -2.79 -12.48
N PHE A 28 1.93 -3.05 -11.29
CA PHE A 28 1.17 -2.07 -10.51
C PHE A 28 1.53 -2.21 -9.03
N TRP A 29 1.24 -1.16 -8.26
CA TRP A 29 1.53 -1.13 -6.84
C TRP A 29 0.32 -1.62 -6.05
N MET A 30 0.57 -2.55 -5.13
CA MET A 30 -0.47 -3.12 -4.28
C MET A 30 -0.03 -3.07 -2.82
N PRO A 31 -0.88 -2.56 -1.91
CA PRO A 31 -0.59 -2.59 -0.49
C PRO A 31 -0.61 -4.03 0.04
N THR A 32 0.19 -4.28 1.06
CA THR A 32 0.19 -5.57 1.77
C THR A 32 -1.10 -5.80 2.53
N TYR A 33 -1.88 -4.75 2.79
CA TYR A 33 -3.07 -4.74 3.64
C TYR A 33 -2.78 -5.22 5.07
N ARG A 34 -1.54 -5.07 5.51
CA ARG A 34 -1.09 -5.33 6.87
C ARG A 34 -0.66 -4.03 7.52
N ASP A 35 -0.66 -4.02 8.84
CA ASP A 35 -0.02 -2.96 9.60
C ASP A 35 1.48 -3.30 9.72
N ASP A 36 2.23 -2.95 8.66
CA ASP A 36 3.64 -3.30 8.54
C ASP A 36 4.53 -2.41 9.39
N MET A 37 4.05 -1.22 9.75
CA MET A 37 4.72 -0.26 10.61
C MET A 37 3.74 0.40 11.57
N LYS A 38 4.15 0.61 12.80
CA LYS A 38 3.36 1.34 13.80
C LYS A 38 4.02 2.67 14.14
N LEU A 39 3.22 3.71 14.26
CA LEU A 39 3.68 4.99 14.73
C LEU A 39 3.92 4.94 16.25
N ALA A 40 5.09 5.36 16.69
CA ALA A 40 5.40 5.57 18.11
C ALA A 40 4.79 6.89 18.63
N VAL A 41 4.60 7.86 17.74
CA VAL A 41 4.01 9.18 18.02
C VAL A 41 3.08 9.58 16.89
N ALA A 42 1.93 10.14 17.25
CA ALA A 42 1.02 10.69 16.25
C ALA A 42 1.70 11.81 15.44
N PRO A 43 1.54 11.83 14.11
CA PRO A 43 2.19 12.82 13.27
C PRO A 43 1.62 14.22 13.52
N SER A 44 2.48 15.23 13.43
CA SER A 44 2.04 16.63 13.35
C SER A 44 1.66 17.02 11.93
N ASP A 45 0.93 18.12 11.76
CA ASP A 45 0.56 18.61 10.44
C ASP A 45 1.79 18.98 9.60
N ALA A 46 1.73 18.66 8.32
CA ALA A 46 2.75 18.99 7.32
C ALA A 46 4.17 18.49 7.62
N THR A 47 4.34 17.54 8.54
CA THR A 47 5.65 16.93 8.77
C THR A 47 5.96 15.87 7.73
N THR A 48 7.23 15.79 7.32
CA THR A 48 7.76 14.67 6.54
C THR A 48 8.52 13.67 7.41
N THR A 49 8.66 13.94 8.72
CA THR A 49 9.41 13.12 9.67
C THR A 49 8.44 12.36 10.57
N TYR A 50 8.56 11.04 10.60
CA TYR A 50 7.69 10.15 11.36
C TYR A 50 8.51 9.22 12.25
N THR A 51 8.03 8.99 13.47
CA THR A 51 8.66 8.07 14.41
C THR A 51 7.89 6.76 14.43
N ILE A 52 8.56 5.68 14.06
CA ILE A 52 8.04 4.33 13.98
C ILE A 52 8.54 3.51 15.16
N GLU A 53 7.71 2.66 15.73
CA GLU A 53 8.09 1.73 16.79
C GLU A 53 9.16 0.74 16.32
N GLY A 54 10.18 0.53 17.14
CA GLY A 54 11.26 -0.42 16.90
C GLY A 54 12.33 0.08 15.93
N THR A 55 13.46 -0.61 15.90
CA THR A 55 14.65 -0.26 15.09
C THR A 55 14.76 -1.07 13.80
N GLN A 56 13.97 -2.15 13.68
CA GLN A 56 14.12 -3.16 12.62
C GLN A 56 14.01 -2.58 11.22
N TYR A 57 13.17 -1.56 11.03
CA TYR A 57 13.01 -0.97 9.70
C TYR A 57 14.31 -0.31 9.24
N ALA A 58 14.92 0.54 10.06
CA ALA A 58 16.16 1.22 9.70
C ALA A 58 17.34 0.25 9.56
N GLU A 59 17.41 -0.76 10.42
CA GLU A 59 18.57 -1.68 10.48
C GLU A 59 18.52 -2.76 9.40
N LYS A 60 17.34 -3.28 9.06
CA LYS A 60 17.20 -4.48 8.24
C LYS A 60 16.43 -4.27 6.95
N ILE A 61 15.46 -3.35 6.94
CA ILE A 61 14.50 -3.23 5.83
C ILE A 61 14.83 -2.03 4.93
N TRP A 62 15.24 -0.91 5.50
CA TRP A 62 15.49 0.34 4.77
C TRP A 62 16.34 0.20 3.50
N PRO A 63 17.42 -0.58 3.43
CA PRO A 63 18.20 -0.74 2.20
C PRO A 63 17.42 -1.38 1.04
N ILE A 64 16.32 -2.09 1.35
CA ILE A 64 15.55 -2.85 0.36
C ILE A 64 14.62 -1.90 -0.41
N ILE A 65 14.86 -1.71 -1.69
CA ILE A 65 14.13 -0.75 -2.55
C ILE A 65 12.62 -1.01 -2.55
N THR A 66 12.18 -2.26 -2.55
CA THR A 66 10.77 -2.65 -2.59
C THR A 66 9.96 -2.20 -1.36
N HIS A 67 10.62 -1.93 -0.25
CA HIS A 67 9.99 -1.53 1.02
C HIS A 67 10.05 -0.02 1.28
N ARG A 68 10.34 0.77 0.26
CA ARG A 68 10.38 2.23 0.37
C ARG A 68 9.05 2.91 0.07
N TYR A 69 8.15 2.23 -0.62
CA TYR A 69 6.83 2.79 -0.95
C TYR A 69 5.80 2.30 0.07
N ILE A 70 5.03 3.24 0.60
CA ILE A 70 4.04 2.95 1.63
C ILE A 70 2.69 3.59 1.32
N GLU A 71 1.66 2.96 1.83
CA GLU A 71 0.30 3.46 1.89
C GLU A 71 -0.07 3.70 3.36
N ILE A 72 -0.47 4.92 3.66
CA ILE A 72 -0.93 5.34 4.98
C ILE A 72 -2.44 5.51 4.91
N GLU A 73 -3.16 4.68 5.64
CA GLU A 73 -4.61 4.78 5.79
C GLU A 73 -4.94 5.62 7.01
N THR A 74 -5.83 6.58 6.83
CA THR A 74 -6.24 7.53 7.87
C THR A 74 -7.76 7.67 7.89
N ALA A 75 -8.30 8.32 8.90
CA ALA A 75 -9.74 8.61 8.97
C ALA A 75 -10.23 9.52 7.83
N SER A 76 -9.37 10.30 7.19
CA SER A 76 -9.72 11.19 6.07
C SER A 76 -9.43 10.59 4.69
N GLY A 77 -8.74 9.46 4.61
CA GLY A 77 -8.45 8.80 3.34
C GLY A 77 -7.09 8.13 3.30
N ILE A 78 -6.66 7.82 2.08
CA ILE A 78 -5.43 7.10 1.79
C ILE A 78 -4.38 8.07 1.25
N HIS A 79 -3.18 8.02 1.83
CA HIS A 79 -2.00 8.75 1.36
C HIS A 79 -0.91 7.77 0.94
N ARG A 80 -0.38 7.94 -0.28
CA ARG A 80 0.72 7.13 -0.81
C ARG A 80 1.96 7.98 -0.94
N THR A 81 3.07 7.48 -0.41
CA THR A 81 4.32 8.23 -0.39
C THR A 81 5.53 7.29 -0.41
N GLN A 82 6.70 7.87 -0.57
CA GLN A 82 7.96 7.13 -0.55
C GLN A 82 8.79 7.53 0.67
N ILE A 83 9.39 6.55 1.32
CA ILE A 83 10.40 6.76 2.36
C ILE A 83 11.72 7.09 1.67
N THR A 84 12.31 8.24 2.01
CA THR A 84 13.56 8.74 1.44
C THR A 84 14.75 8.60 2.39
N GLY A 85 14.48 8.34 3.66
CA GLY A 85 15.50 8.14 4.67
C GLY A 85 14.96 7.36 5.87
N ALA A 86 15.84 6.63 6.55
CA ALA A 86 15.53 5.99 7.80
C ALA A 86 16.77 5.97 8.70
N SER A 87 16.58 6.26 10.00
CA SER A 87 17.64 6.24 10.99
C SER A 87 17.11 5.77 12.35
N VAL A 88 17.98 5.16 13.15
CA VAL A 88 17.64 4.72 14.50
C VAL A 88 17.73 5.89 15.47
N THR A 89 16.74 6.01 16.36
CA THR A 89 16.75 6.97 17.48
C THR A 89 16.20 6.30 18.73
N GLY A 90 17.09 5.99 19.67
CA GLY A 90 16.74 5.22 20.86
C GLY A 90 16.19 3.84 20.48
N SER A 91 15.01 3.51 20.94
CA SER A 91 14.30 2.26 20.63
C SER A 91 13.41 2.33 19.38
N ASN A 92 13.43 3.45 18.65
CA ASN A 92 12.54 3.72 17.54
C ASN A 92 13.31 3.99 16.25
N THR A 93 12.58 4.02 15.13
CA THR A 93 13.09 4.44 13.83
C THR A 93 12.45 5.78 13.45
N ILE A 94 13.27 6.73 13.01
CA ILE A 94 12.79 7.93 12.32
C ILE A 94 12.81 7.63 10.82
N ILE A 95 11.68 7.84 10.13
CA ILE A 95 11.59 7.79 8.68
C ILE A 95 11.31 9.17 8.11
N LEU A 96 11.85 9.43 6.92
CA LEU A 96 11.61 10.64 6.14
C LEU A 96 10.75 10.29 4.93
N LEU A 97 9.69 11.05 4.72
CA LEU A 97 8.77 10.87 3.59
C LEU A 97 9.02 11.92 2.50
N THR A 98 8.81 11.55 1.25
CA THR A 98 8.86 12.48 0.12
C THR A 98 7.79 13.57 0.23
N THR A 99 6.59 13.17 0.62
CA THR A 99 5.44 14.08 0.78
C THR A 99 4.84 13.92 2.16
N PRO A 100 4.53 15.04 2.85
CA PRO A 100 3.83 14.99 4.12
C PRO A 100 2.38 14.52 3.96
N LEU A 101 1.77 14.05 5.05
CA LEU A 101 0.32 13.89 5.08
C LEU A 101 -0.35 15.25 4.86
N PRO A 102 -1.52 15.27 4.21
CA PRO A 102 -2.34 16.47 4.18
C PRO A 102 -2.69 16.95 5.59
N THR A 103 -2.97 18.24 5.73
CA THR A 103 -3.30 18.84 7.04
C THR A 103 -4.71 18.48 7.51
N GLY A 104 -4.89 18.39 8.80
CA GLY A 104 -6.19 18.17 9.44
C GLY A 104 -6.23 16.96 10.38
N ALA A 105 -7.13 17.03 11.36
CA ALA A 105 -7.21 16.03 12.44
C ALA A 105 -7.43 14.60 11.92
N GLY A 106 -8.27 14.42 10.88
CA GLY A 106 -8.53 13.11 10.31
C GLY A 106 -7.30 12.49 9.62
N TRP A 107 -6.42 13.32 9.04
CA TRP A 107 -5.17 12.85 8.44
C TRP A 107 -4.14 12.41 9.49
N ARG A 108 -4.19 12.98 10.69
CA ARG A 108 -3.34 12.57 11.82
C ARG A 108 -3.79 11.26 12.47
N SER A 109 -5.03 10.86 12.24
CA SER A 109 -5.59 9.60 12.75
C SER A 109 -5.23 8.44 11.83
N VAL A 110 -3.98 7.99 11.92
CA VAL A 110 -3.45 6.87 11.14
C VAL A 110 -3.97 5.56 11.70
N SER A 111 -4.62 4.77 10.86
CA SER A 111 -5.15 3.44 11.21
C SER A 111 -4.24 2.31 10.77
N ARG A 112 -3.50 2.50 9.68
CA ARG A 112 -2.61 1.47 9.13
C ARG A 112 -1.52 2.08 8.27
N ILE A 113 -0.32 1.48 8.33
CA ILE A 113 0.77 1.75 7.39
C ILE A 113 1.18 0.44 6.74
N SER A 114 0.96 0.32 5.44
CA SER A 114 1.26 -0.86 4.63
C SER A 114 2.36 -0.58 3.62
N TYR A 115 3.24 -1.56 3.37
CA TYR A 115 4.13 -1.46 2.21
C TYR A 115 3.32 -1.55 0.91
N LEU A 116 3.73 -0.76 -0.07
CA LEU A 116 3.31 -0.89 -1.46
C LEU A 116 4.34 -1.74 -2.19
N LEU A 117 3.93 -2.92 -2.61
CA LEU A 117 4.79 -3.84 -3.35
C LEU A 117 4.49 -3.77 -4.85
N PRO A 118 5.51 -3.76 -5.70
CA PRO A 118 5.31 -3.90 -7.13
C PRO A 118 4.85 -5.33 -7.41
N VAL A 119 3.70 -5.46 -8.03
CA VAL A 119 3.10 -6.75 -8.39
C VAL A 119 2.72 -6.75 -9.87
N ARG A 120 2.57 -7.93 -10.43
CA ARG A 120 1.99 -8.15 -11.76
C ARG A 120 0.99 -9.29 -11.71
N LEU A 121 0.10 -9.35 -12.67
CA LEU A 121 -0.77 -10.50 -12.83
C LEU A 121 0.09 -11.73 -13.10
N ASN A 122 -0.28 -12.85 -12.51
CA ASN A 122 0.43 -14.11 -12.72
C ASN A 122 -0.01 -14.80 -14.01
N ASP A 123 -1.17 -14.40 -14.52
CA ASP A 123 -1.82 -14.97 -15.71
C ASP A 123 -2.33 -13.87 -16.63
N ASP A 124 -2.36 -14.14 -17.94
CA ASP A 124 -2.95 -13.24 -18.94
C ASP A 124 -4.46 -13.41 -19.03
N LYS A 125 -5.00 -14.41 -18.35
CA LYS A 125 -6.43 -14.70 -18.31
C LYS A 125 -6.99 -14.37 -16.93
N VAL A 126 -8.17 -13.77 -16.94
CA VAL A 126 -8.94 -13.49 -15.74
C VAL A 126 -10.26 -14.21 -15.86
N GLU A 127 -10.55 -15.04 -14.88
CA GLU A 127 -11.80 -15.77 -14.84
C GLU A 127 -12.83 -14.97 -14.01
N TRP A 128 -13.91 -14.60 -14.67
CA TRP A 128 -15.07 -13.98 -14.06
C TRP A 128 -16.19 -15.00 -13.92
N LYS A 129 -16.64 -15.23 -12.70
CA LYS A 129 -17.80 -16.07 -12.43
C LYS A 129 -18.94 -15.21 -11.92
N HIS A 130 -20.03 -15.17 -12.65
CA HIS A 130 -21.22 -14.41 -12.26
C HIS A 130 -22.22 -15.32 -11.53
N TYR A 131 -22.68 -14.85 -10.38
CA TYR A 131 -23.70 -15.52 -9.57
C TYR A 131 -24.83 -14.53 -9.24
N GLY A 132 -25.77 -14.38 -10.16
CA GLY A 132 -26.83 -13.38 -10.00
C GLY A 132 -26.30 -11.96 -9.90
N LEU A 133 -26.49 -11.32 -8.76
CA LEU A 133 -26.04 -9.95 -8.51
C LEU A 133 -24.57 -9.86 -8.03
N GLU A 134 -23.93 -10.98 -7.81
CA GLU A 134 -22.54 -11.02 -7.34
C GLU A 134 -21.62 -11.57 -8.44
N SER A 135 -20.41 -11.07 -8.47
CA SER A 135 -19.36 -11.59 -9.35
C SER A 135 -18.16 -12.02 -8.49
N LEU A 136 -17.63 -13.19 -8.82
CA LEU A 136 -16.38 -13.65 -8.24
C LEU A 136 -15.26 -13.40 -9.23
N LEU A 137 -14.23 -12.72 -8.74
CA LEU A 137 -12.99 -12.48 -9.47
C LEU A 137 -11.91 -13.43 -8.93
N ASN A 138 -11.44 -14.33 -9.77
CA ASN A 138 -10.30 -15.18 -9.46
C ASN A 138 -9.04 -14.53 -10.03
N LEU A 139 -8.22 -13.99 -9.15
CA LEU A 139 -7.02 -13.24 -9.50
C LEU A 139 -5.80 -13.86 -8.83
N SER A 140 -4.82 -14.22 -9.64
CA SER A 140 -3.49 -14.59 -9.18
C SER A 140 -2.51 -13.46 -9.46
N ILE A 141 -1.80 -13.01 -8.43
CA ILE A 141 -0.77 -11.99 -8.52
C ILE A 141 0.55 -12.53 -7.99
N ARG A 142 1.64 -12.02 -8.53
CA ARG A 142 2.99 -12.28 -8.04
C ARG A 142 3.73 -10.98 -7.81
N THR A 143 4.67 -10.98 -6.88
CA THR A 143 5.61 -9.88 -6.73
C THR A 143 6.41 -9.70 -8.01
N ALA A 144 6.66 -8.46 -8.38
CA ALA A 144 7.52 -8.11 -9.50
C ALA A 144 8.79 -7.46 -8.94
N GLU A 145 9.89 -7.63 -9.64
CA GLU A 145 11.09 -6.85 -9.35
C GLU A 145 10.78 -5.36 -9.59
N PRO A 146 11.30 -4.47 -8.76
CA PRO A 146 11.06 -3.04 -8.84
C PRO A 146 11.54 -2.41 -10.15
#